data_a08d22e552581bcac525c1eaa97ec901
#
_entry.id   a08d22e552581bcac525c1eaa97ec901
#
_cell.length_a   1.000
_cell.length_b   1.000
_cell.length_c   1.000
_cell.angle_alpha   90.00
_cell.angle_beta   90.00
_cell.angle_gamma   90.00
#
_symmetry.space_group_name_H-M   'P 1'
#
loop_
_entity.id
_entity.type
_entity.pdbx_description
1 polymer ?
#
loop_
_entity_poly.entity_id
_entity_poly.type
_entity_poly.pdbx_seq_one_letter_code
_entity_poly.pdbx_strand_id
1 'polypeptide(L)'
;DWSSDVCSSDLGAMRMGKHVYLQKPIAHDIYEARILTEAAKKYKVVTQMGDQGNSCDGMRTLREWLEADLLGDIQKVYCWTKRPVWPQGIPWSNQKPPVPKGLNWDLWLGTAEYVDYVDNLVPFNWRGWWRFGTGALGDMGCHIIGPPFKLLQLGYPTEVSCSTTNVYSGIFEEAYYPESCPVASSIRYKFKKK
;
A
#
# COMPACT_ATOMS: atom_id res chain seq x y z
N ASP A 1 -10.13 -23.53 -1.72
CA ASP A 1 -11.07 -22.79 -0.89
C ASP A 1 -10.50 -21.41 -0.61
N TRP A 2 -11.11 -20.40 -1.21
CA TRP A 2 -10.64 -19.02 -1.16
C TRP A 2 -11.37 -18.32 0.00
N SER A 3 -11.27 -18.92 1.18
CA SER A 3 -12.04 -18.48 2.32
C SER A 3 -11.36 -17.35 3.07
N SER A 4 -12.14 -16.43 3.41
CA SER A 4 -12.20 -15.51 4.55
C SER A 4 -11.31 -14.27 4.61
N ASP A 5 -10.10 -14.19 4.07
CA ASP A 5 -9.16 -13.11 4.45
C ASP A 5 -8.82 -12.09 3.35
N VAL A 6 -9.35 -12.26 2.17
CA VAL A 6 -9.14 -11.34 1.03
C VAL A 6 -10.24 -10.29 1.02
N CYS A 7 -9.90 -9.08 0.63
CA CYS A 7 -10.80 -7.95 0.39
C CYS A 7 -12.18 -8.43 -0.11
N SER A 8 -13.05 -8.74 0.81
CA SER A 8 -14.18 -9.64 0.61
C SER A 8 -15.21 -9.11 -0.38
N SER A 9 -15.37 -7.76 -0.42
CA SER A 9 -16.31 -7.08 -1.33
C SER A 9 -15.89 -7.21 -2.78
N ASP A 10 -14.61 -7.08 -3.06
CA ASP A 10 -14.06 -7.02 -4.42
C ASP A 10 -14.04 -8.39 -5.06
N LEU A 11 -13.56 -9.38 -4.30
CA LEU A 11 -13.61 -10.77 -4.72
C LEU A 11 -15.05 -11.26 -4.87
N GLY A 12 -15.95 -10.82 -3.96
CA GLY A 12 -17.38 -11.11 -4.05
C GLY A 12 -18.00 -10.55 -5.33
N ALA A 13 -17.71 -9.31 -5.67
CA ALA A 13 -18.17 -8.68 -6.91
C ALA A 13 -17.63 -9.41 -8.15
N MET A 14 -16.35 -9.78 -8.18
CA MET A 14 -15.75 -10.55 -9.27
C MET A 14 -16.40 -11.93 -9.44
N ARG A 15 -16.69 -12.63 -8.32
CA ARG A 15 -17.41 -13.92 -8.33
C ARG A 15 -18.81 -13.81 -8.97
N MET A 16 -19.44 -12.66 -8.81
CA MET A 16 -20.72 -12.35 -9.45
C MET A 16 -20.59 -11.83 -10.90
N GLY A 17 -19.40 -11.88 -11.49
CA GLY A 17 -19.13 -11.42 -12.84
C GLY A 17 -19.16 -9.90 -13.02
N LYS A 18 -19.01 -9.13 -11.95
CA LYS A 18 -19.01 -7.66 -12.00
C LYS A 18 -17.60 -7.13 -12.27
N HIS A 19 -17.50 -6.11 -13.12
CA HIS A 19 -16.29 -5.32 -13.27
C HIS A 19 -16.08 -4.49 -12.01
N VAL A 20 -14.80 -4.23 -11.67
CA VAL A 20 -14.46 -3.63 -10.37
C VAL A 20 -13.55 -2.42 -10.56
N TYR A 21 -13.93 -1.29 -9.96
CA TYR A 21 -13.11 -0.10 -9.84
C TYR A 21 -12.86 0.15 -8.35
N LEU A 22 -11.61 0.05 -7.91
CA LEU A 22 -11.21 0.09 -6.51
C LEU A 22 -10.33 1.28 -6.20
N GLN A 23 -10.47 1.82 -5.00
CA GLN A 23 -9.52 2.81 -4.50
C GLN A 23 -8.17 2.14 -4.17
N LYS A 24 -7.10 2.91 -4.28
CA LYS A 24 -5.76 2.48 -3.86
C LYS A 24 -5.64 2.40 -2.32
N PRO A 25 -4.80 1.53 -1.80
CA PRO A 25 -4.24 0.33 -2.41
C PRO A 25 -5.30 -0.75 -2.57
N ILE A 26 -5.20 -1.57 -3.62
CA ILE A 26 -6.22 -2.59 -3.93
C ILE A 26 -6.13 -3.83 -3.05
N ALA A 27 -5.07 -3.98 -2.29
CA ALA A 27 -4.82 -5.11 -1.42
C ALA A 27 -3.94 -4.69 -0.25
N HIS A 28 -4.01 -5.40 0.86
CA HIS A 28 -3.20 -5.17 2.03
C HIS A 28 -1.85 -5.88 1.93
N ASP A 29 -1.81 -7.04 1.28
CA ASP A 29 -0.60 -7.83 1.11
C ASP A 29 -0.45 -8.43 -0.31
N ILE A 30 0.67 -9.14 -0.52
CA ILE A 30 0.99 -9.77 -1.81
C ILE A 30 0.05 -10.93 -2.13
N TYR A 31 -0.39 -11.68 -1.13
CA TYR A 31 -1.29 -12.81 -1.29
C TYR A 31 -2.64 -12.35 -1.81
N GLU A 32 -3.23 -11.34 -1.18
CA GLU A 32 -4.47 -10.71 -1.63
C GLU A 32 -4.36 -10.17 -3.06
N ALA A 33 -3.29 -9.46 -3.37
CA ALA A 33 -3.06 -8.92 -4.72
C ALA A 33 -3.02 -10.03 -5.79
N ARG A 34 -2.40 -11.17 -5.49
CA ARG A 34 -2.38 -12.33 -6.38
C ARG A 34 -3.75 -12.96 -6.56
N ILE A 35 -4.48 -13.16 -5.48
CA ILE A 35 -5.84 -13.71 -5.53
C ILE A 35 -6.75 -12.83 -6.39
N LEU A 36 -6.73 -11.52 -6.21
CA LEU A 36 -7.54 -10.59 -7.02
C LEU A 36 -7.14 -10.65 -8.50
N THR A 37 -5.85 -10.76 -8.80
CA THR A 37 -5.35 -10.91 -10.17
C THR A 37 -5.85 -12.21 -10.83
N GLU A 38 -5.82 -13.32 -10.10
CA GLU A 38 -6.30 -14.62 -10.58
C GLU A 38 -7.83 -14.65 -10.72
N ALA A 39 -8.53 -14.02 -9.76
CA ALA A 39 -9.98 -13.89 -9.82
C ALA A 39 -10.45 -13.10 -11.04
N ALA A 40 -9.78 -11.98 -11.35
CA ALA A 40 -10.08 -11.19 -12.54
C ALA A 40 -9.97 -12.02 -13.83
N LYS A 41 -8.94 -12.85 -13.94
CA LYS A 41 -8.76 -13.77 -15.07
C LYS A 41 -9.82 -14.87 -15.10
N LYS A 42 -10.04 -15.52 -13.96
CA LYS A 42 -10.99 -16.64 -13.81
C LYS A 42 -12.42 -16.23 -14.14
N TYR A 43 -12.86 -15.09 -13.64
CA TYR A 43 -14.22 -14.58 -13.83
C TYR A 43 -14.35 -13.69 -15.06
N LYS A 44 -13.25 -13.46 -15.80
CA LYS A 44 -13.21 -12.65 -17.03
C LYS A 44 -13.76 -11.24 -16.81
N VAL A 45 -13.44 -10.62 -15.70
CA VAL A 45 -13.86 -9.27 -15.34
C VAL A 45 -12.73 -8.26 -15.54
N VAL A 46 -13.09 -7.02 -15.82
CA VAL A 46 -12.16 -5.89 -15.90
C VAL A 46 -12.00 -5.28 -14.52
N THR A 47 -10.76 -4.99 -14.15
CA THR A 47 -10.41 -4.35 -12.89
C THR A 47 -9.57 -3.11 -13.12
N GLN A 48 -9.78 -2.09 -12.31
CA GLN A 48 -8.98 -0.88 -12.32
C GLN A 48 -8.78 -0.34 -10.90
N MET A 49 -7.53 0.02 -10.59
CA MET A 49 -7.22 0.76 -9.37
C MET A 49 -7.39 2.27 -9.61
N GLY A 50 -8.08 2.94 -8.68
CA GLY A 50 -8.21 4.39 -8.66
C GLY A 50 -6.94 5.02 -8.08
N ASP A 51 -6.15 5.64 -8.94
CA ASP A 51 -5.00 6.46 -8.58
C ASP A 51 -4.97 7.69 -9.49
N GLN A 52 -5.37 8.84 -8.94
CA GLN A 52 -5.53 10.08 -9.70
C GLN A 52 -4.24 10.52 -10.39
N GLY A 53 -3.07 10.28 -9.79
CA GLY A 53 -1.77 10.66 -10.38
C GLY A 53 -1.49 9.96 -11.70
N ASN A 54 -2.00 8.76 -11.90
CA ASN A 54 -1.82 7.99 -13.12
C ASN A 54 -2.64 8.50 -14.32
N SER A 55 -3.56 9.43 -14.09
CA SER A 55 -4.43 9.99 -15.13
C SER A 55 -4.07 11.45 -15.49
N CYS A 56 -3.01 12.00 -14.93
CA CYS A 56 -2.60 13.38 -15.19
C CYS A 56 -1.83 13.53 -16.51
N ASP A 57 -1.78 14.76 -17.03
CA ASP A 57 -1.10 15.06 -18.28
C ASP A 57 0.41 14.80 -18.21
N GLY A 58 1.03 14.98 -17.04
CA GLY A 58 2.44 14.64 -16.86
C GLY A 58 2.77 13.17 -17.16
N MET A 59 1.84 12.24 -16.88
CA MET A 59 2.00 10.83 -17.24
C MET A 59 1.95 10.62 -18.76
N ARG A 60 1.10 11.36 -19.47
CA ARG A 60 1.00 11.30 -20.92
C ARG A 60 2.25 11.88 -21.58
N THR A 61 2.68 13.07 -21.14
CA THR A 61 3.90 13.72 -21.60
C THR A 61 5.14 12.84 -21.37
N LEU A 62 5.27 12.25 -20.18
CA LEU A 62 6.39 11.37 -19.88
C LEU A 62 6.40 10.12 -20.77
N ARG A 63 5.23 9.59 -21.12
CA ARG A 63 5.12 8.49 -22.09
C ARG A 63 5.61 8.93 -23.47
N GLU A 64 5.15 10.07 -23.97
CA GLU A 64 5.57 10.61 -25.25
C GLU A 64 7.09 10.81 -25.32
N TRP A 65 7.70 11.30 -24.24
CA TRP A 65 9.16 11.47 -24.16
C TRP A 65 9.91 10.13 -24.21
N LEU A 66 9.39 9.11 -23.53
CA LEU A 66 9.98 7.76 -23.57
C LEU A 66 9.83 7.12 -24.95
N GLU A 67 8.66 7.25 -25.58
CA GLU A 67 8.39 6.73 -26.94
C GLU A 67 9.24 7.46 -28.01
N ALA A 68 9.55 8.72 -27.79
CA ALA A 68 10.43 9.52 -28.66
C ALA A 68 11.94 9.35 -28.33
N ASP A 69 12.29 8.47 -27.40
CA ASP A 69 13.68 8.23 -26.93
C ASP A 69 14.41 9.49 -26.42
N LEU A 70 13.67 10.47 -25.92
CA LEU A 70 14.26 11.73 -25.42
C LEU A 70 15.04 11.54 -24.11
N LEU A 71 14.77 10.47 -23.37
CA LEU A 71 15.41 10.19 -22.08
C LEU A 71 16.55 9.16 -22.21
N GLY A 72 16.69 8.52 -23.38
CA GLY A 72 17.68 7.48 -23.62
C GLY A 72 17.50 6.27 -22.67
N ASP A 73 18.59 5.54 -22.45
CA ASP A 73 18.63 4.30 -21.68
C ASP A 73 18.52 4.58 -20.17
N ILE A 74 17.34 4.39 -19.60
CA ILE A 74 17.11 4.62 -18.16
C ILE A 74 17.70 3.46 -17.35
N GLN A 75 18.76 3.73 -16.60
CA GLN A 75 19.48 2.75 -15.79
C GLN A 75 19.01 2.70 -14.34
N LYS A 76 18.53 3.82 -13.80
CA LYS A 76 18.10 3.94 -12.40
C LYS A 76 16.95 4.94 -12.27
N VAL A 77 16.02 4.62 -11.37
CA VAL A 77 14.94 5.53 -10.98
C VAL A 77 14.97 5.68 -9.47
N TYR A 78 14.86 6.90 -9.00
CA TYR A 78 14.75 7.22 -7.59
C TYR A 78 13.36 7.75 -7.31
N CYS A 79 12.67 7.10 -6.36
CA CYS A 79 11.36 7.49 -5.88
C CYS A 79 11.45 7.78 -4.39
N TRP A 80 10.93 8.92 -3.95
CA TRP A 80 10.94 9.26 -2.53
C TRP A 80 9.70 10.06 -2.13
N THR A 81 9.41 10.05 -0.84
CA THR A 81 8.35 10.85 -0.24
C THR A 81 8.78 11.35 1.13
N LYS A 82 8.23 12.48 1.56
CA LYS A 82 8.38 13.00 2.92
C LYS A 82 7.36 12.39 3.91
N ARG A 83 6.57 11.43 3.46
CA ARG A 83 5.64 10.69 4.33
C ARG A 83 6.41 9.72 5.23
N PRO A 84 5.87 9.36 6.41
CA PRO A 84 4.50 9.61 6.88
C PRO A 84 4.29 10.99 7.49
N VAL A 85 3.02 11.44 7.51
CA VAL A 85 2.55 12.58 8.33
C VAL A 85 1.67 12.09 9.49
N TRP A 86 1.49 10.79 9.58
CA TRP A 86 0.87 10.08 10.70
C TRP A 86 1.98 9.40 11.52
N PRO A 87 1.72 9.06 12.80
CA PRO A 87 2.71 8.41 13.65
C PRO A 87 3.03 6.99 13.15
N GLN A 88 4.32 6.68 13.11
CA GLN A 88 4.89 5.34 12.87
C GLN A 88 6.08 5.11 13.79
N GLY A 89 6.45 3.85 14.04
CA GLY A 89 7.54 3.50 14.94
C GLY A 89 7.24 3.87 16.38
N ILE A 90 6.01 3.74 16.81
CA ILE A 90 5.53 4.03 18.17
C ILE A 90 4.85 2.80 18.77
N PRO A 91 4.77 2.70 20.10
CA PRO A 91 4.06 1.60 20.75
C PRO A 91 2.55 1.71 20.53
N TRP A 92 1.88 0.56 20.48
CA TRP A 92 0.42 0.52 20.54
C TRP A 92 -0.06 1.03 21.90
N SER A 93 -1.15 1.79 21.89
CA SER A 93 -1.70 2.32 23.14
C SER A 93 -2.36 1.20 23.96
N ASN A 94 -2.06 1.17 25.25
CA ASN A 94 -2.72 0.28 26.23
C ASN A 94 -4.00 0.89 26.80
N GLN A 95 -4.32 2.14 26.45
CA GLN A 95 -5.55 2.80 26.88
C GLN A 95 -6.72 2.28 26.07
N LYS A 96 -7.89 2.13 26.72
CA LYS A 96 -9.12 1.64 26.12
C LYS A 96 -10.23 2.69 26.31
N PRO A 97 -10.15 3.82 25.63
CA PRO A 97 -11.20 4.83 25.73
C PRO A 97 -12.50 4.31 25.10
N PRO A 98 -13.65 4.89 25.47
CA PRO A 98 -14.91 4.53 24.85
C PRO A 98 -14.90 4.89 23.36
N VAL A 99 -15.55 4.06 22.55
CA VAL A 99 -15.75 4.35 21.13
C VAL A 99 -16.49 5.68 20.96
N PRO A 100 -16.03 6.61 20.13
CA PRO A 100 -16.69 7.89 19.90
C PRO A 100 -18.14 7.72 19.44
N LYS A 101 -19.01 8.58 19.90
CA LYS A 101 -20.41 8.60 19.47
C LYS A 101 -20.50 8.79 17.95
N GLY A 102 -21.24 7.92 17.29
CA GLY A 102 -21.40 7.94 15.83
C GLY A 102 -20.39 7.09 15.03
N LEU A 103 -19.39 6.53 15.68
CA LEU A 103 -18.51 5.55 15.09
C LEU A 103 -19.02 4.13 15.37
N ASN A 104 -19.34 3.37 14.35
CA ASN A 104 -19.55 1.93 14.49
C ASN A 104 -18.19 1.24 14.35
N TRP A 105 -17.59 0.86 15.49
CA TRP A 105 -16.25 0.32 15.54
C TRP A 105 -16.13 -1.04 14.84
N ASP A 106 -17.11 -1.90 14.97
CA ASP A 106 -17.15 -3.20 14.32
C ASP A 106 -17.18 -3.07 12.79
N LEU A 107 -18.05 -2.21 12.27
CA LEU A 107 -18.08 -1.93 10.83
C LEU A 107 -16.82 -1.25 10.32
N TRP A 108 -16.16 -0.43 11.15
CA TRP A 108 -14.90 0.20 10.77
C TRP A 108 -13.77 -0.83 10.70
N LEU A 109 -13.70 -1.77 11.62
CA LEU A 109 -12.73 -2.86 11.59
C LEU A 109 -12.88 -3.74 10.35
N GLY A 110 -14.11 -3.96 9.91
CA GLY A 110 -14.41 -4.77 8.72
C GLY A 110 -13.87 -6.19 8.87
N THR A 111 -12.92 -6.56 8.00
CA THR A 111 -12.28 -7.89 8.01
C THR A 111 -11.04 -7.97 8.90
N ALA A 112 -10.61 -6.86 9.51
CA ALA A 112 -9.48 -6.87 10.42
C ALA A 112 -9.85 -7.61 11.72
N GLU A 113 -8.84 -8.23 12.34
CA GLU A 113 -8.99 -8.84 13.65
C GLU A 113 -9.47 -7.81 14.68
N TYR A 114 -10.40 -8.24 15.56
CA TYR A 114 -10.94 -7.35 16.57
C TYR A 114 -9.85 -6.85 17.53
N VAL A 115 -9.86 -5.54 17.76
CA VAL A 115 -9.10 -4.87 18.83
C VAL A 115 -9.97 -3.82 19.50
N ASP A 116 -9.66 -3.52 20.75
CA ASP A 116 -10.30 -2.38 21.44
C ASP A 116 -9.95 -1.07 20.72
N TYR A 117 -10.90 -0.14 20.74
CA TYR A 117 -10.69 1.19 20.21
C TYR A 117 -9.54 1.90 20.96
N VAL A 118 -8.70 2.61 20.21
CA VAL A 118 -7.68 3.49 20.75
C VAL A 118 -7.81 4.90 20.14
N ASP A 119 -7.49 5.91 20.94
CA ASP A 119 -7.57 7.29 20.49
C ASP A 119 -6.60 7.58 19.33
N ASN A 120 -6.98 8.54 18.52
CA ASN A 120 -6.21 9.03 17.38
C ASN A 120 -5.93 7.99 16.26
N LEU A 121 -6.51 6.80 16.30
CA LEU A 121 -6.38 5.82 15.22
C LEU A 121 -7.17 6.27 13.99
N VAL A 122 -8.42 6.65 14.19
CA VAL A 122 -9.30 7.14 13.14
C VAL A 122 -9.39 8.67 13.18
N PRO A 123 -9.69 9.32 12.05
CA PRO A 123 -9.94 8.76 10.72
C PRO A 123 -8.69 8.52 9.87
N PHE A 124 -7.47 8.82 10.37
CA PHE A 124 -6.30 8.96 9.50
C PHE A 124 -5.08 8.12 9.92
N ASN A 125 -4.77 8.01 11.21
CA ASN A 125 -3.49 7.47 11.70
C ASN A 125 -3.39 5.94 11.63
N TRP A 126 -4.49 5.24 11.36
CA TRP A 126 -4.51 3.80 11.14
C TRP A 126 -3.47 3.32 10.10
N ARG A 127 -3.05 4.19 9.21
CA ARG A 127 -2.05 3.92 8.16
C ARG A 127 -0.70 3.49 8.70
N GLY A 128 -0.35 3.92 9.92
CA GLY A 128 0.92 3.60 10.57
C GLY A 128 0.99 2.21 11.22
N TRP A 129 -0.07 1.44 11.19
CA TRP A 129 -0.19 0.16 11.87
C TRP A 129 -0.37 -0.98 10.88
N TRP A 130 0.47 -2.01 10.97
CA TRP A 130 0.41 -3.16 10.06
C TRP A 130 -0.94 -3.87 10.04
N ARG A 131 -1.67 -3.82 11.15
CA ARG A 131 -3.02 -4.39 11.26
C ARG A 131 -4.03 -3.77 10.29
N PHE A 132 -3.88 -2.49 9.95
CA PHE A 132 -4.86 -1.73 9.17
C PHE A 132 -4.28 -1.12 7.91
N GLY A 133 -2.99 -0.83 7.92
CA GLY A 133 -2.31 -0.10 6.87
C GLY A 133 -0.98 -0.73 6.49
N THR A 134 -0.32 -0.11 5.55
CA THR A 134 0.96 -0.55 4.99
C THR A 134 2.05 0.52 5.14
N GLY A 135 1.83 1.46 6.08
CA GLY A 135 2.73 2.57 6.33
C GLY A 135 2.94 3.49 5.13
N ALA A 136 3.95 4.33 5.23
CA ALA A 136 4.27 5.29 4.17
C ALA A 136 4.67 4.61 2.85
N LEU A 137 5.28 3.44 2.90
CA LEU A 137 5.66 2.71 1.68
C LEU A 137 4.43 2.30 0.88
N GLY A 138 3.48 1.61 1.49
CA GLY A 138 2.28 1.15 0.77
C GLY A 138 1.32 2.27 0.44
N ASP A 139 1.15 3.26 1.34
CA ASP A 139 0.28 4.41 1.09
C ASP A 139 0.78 5.27 -0.09
N MET A 140 2.09 5.52 -0.17
CA MET A 140 2.68 6.39 -1.19
C MET A 140 3.27 5.64 -2.38
N GLY A 141 3.65 4.36 -2.22
CA GLY A 141 4.29 3.57 -3.26
C GLY A 141 3.47 3.51 -4.56
N CYS A 142 2.16 3.32 -4.45
CA CYS A 142 1.27 3.32 -5.62
C CYS A 142 1.31 4.64 -6.39
N HIS A 143 1.53 5.77 -5.73
CA HIS A 143 1.62 7.08 -6.38
C HIS A 143 2.98 7.35 -7.00
N ILE A 144 4.08 6.99 -6.32
CA ILE A 144 5.44 7.40 -6.73
C ILE A 144 6.20 6.32 -7.49
N ILE A 145 5.92 5.03 -7.25
CA ILE A 145 6.51 3.91 -7.97
C ILE A 145 5.65 3.53 -9.20
N GLY A 146 4.35 3.77 -9.12
CA GLY A 146 3.39 3.46 -10.20
C GLY A 146 3.77 4.04 -11.55
N PRO A 147 4.10 5.34 -11.66
CA PRO A 147 4.54 5.96 -12.91
C PRO A 147 5.72 5.24 -13.58
N PRO A 148 6.91 5.13 -12.96
CA PRO A 148 8.03 4.43 -13.59
C PRO A 148 7.74 2.95 -13.82
N PHE A 149 7.04 2.27 -12.91
CA PHE A 149 6.68 0.87 -13.08
C PHE A 149 5.87 0.64 -14.36
N LYS A 150 4.85 1.46 -14.57
CA LYS A 150 3.96 1.37 -15.73
C LYS A 150 4.64 1.79 -17.02
N LEU A 151 5.31 2.95 -17.02
CA LEU A 151 5.88 3.53 -18.24
C LEU A 151 7.10 2.74 -18.72
N LEU A 152 7.94 2.26 -17.83
CA LEU A 152 9.08 1.43 -18.16
C LEU A 152 8.72 -0.06 -18.28
N GLN A 153 7.47 -0.44 -18.03
CA GLN A 153 6.97 -1.82 -18.09
C GLN A 153 7.86 -2.80 -17.32
N LEU A 154 8.21 -2.47 -16.08
CA LEU A 154 9.27 -3.15 -15.32
C LEU A 154 8.97 -4.61 -15.02
N GLY A 155 7.71 -4.99 -14.84
CA GLY A 155 7.32 -6.36 -14.46
C GLY A 155 7.71 -6.68 -13.01
N TYR A 156 7.96 -7.95 -12.71
CA TYR A 156 8.36 -8.36 -11.37
C TYR A 156 9.84 -8.11 -11.11
N PRO A 157 10.21 -7.60 -9.91
CA PRO A 157 11.61 -7.47 -9.55
C PRO A 157 12.27 -8.83 -9.39
N THR A 158 13.55 -8.91 -9.72
CA THR A 158 14.38 -10.12 -9.54
C THR A 158 15.06 -10.17 -8.19
N GLU A 159 15.21 -9.02 -7.56
CA GLU A 159 15.81 -8.88 -6.25
C GLU A 159 15.18 -7.69 -5.52
N VAL A 160 14.94 -7.83 -4.22
CA VAL A 160 14.47 -6.76 -3.35
C VAL A 160 15.35 -6.73 -2.11
N SER A 161 15.83 -5.54 -1.75
CA SER A 161 16.50 -5.30 -0.47
C SER A 161 15.89 -4.10 0.24
N CYS A 162 15.85 -4.17 1.56
CA CYS A 162 15.25 -3.13 2.40
C CYS A 162 16.14 -2.85 3.60
N SER A 163 16.18 -1.59 3.98
CA SER A 163 16.67 -1.13 5.29
C SER A 163 15.64 -0.21 5.92
N THR A 164 15.53 -0.29 7.24
CA THR A 164 14.61 0.52 8.04
C THR A 164 15.37 1.33 9.09
N THR A 165 14.76 2.41 9.54
CA THR A 165 15.29 3.23 10.61
C THR A 165 14.91 2.64 11.96
N ASN A 166 15.86 2.53 12.87
CA ASN A 166 15.61 2.20 14.28
C ASN A 166 15.02 3.41 15.03
N VAL A 167 14.26 3.14 16.05
CA VAL A 167 13.77 4.14 17.02
C VAL A 167 14.40 3.88 18.38
N TYR A 168 14.49 4.93 19.18
CA TYR A 168 15.03 4.87 20.52
C TYR A 168 13.98 5.33 21.51
N SER A 169 13.78 4.57 22.58
CA SER A 169 12.89 4.91 23.72
C SER A 169 13.63 5.70 24.80
N GLY A 170 14.95 5.67 24.78
CA GLY A 170 15.84 6.34 25.73
C GLY A 170 17.23 6.55 25.15
N ILE A 171 18.19 6.97 25.98
CA ILE A 171 19.57 7.19 25.57
C ILE A 171 20.23 5.83 25.30
N PHE A 172 20.55 5.55 24.03
CA PHE A 172 21.11 4.27 23.55
C PHE A 172 20.20 3.04 23.76
N GLU A 173 18.93 3.24 24.03
CA GLU A 173 17.94 2.17 24.18
C GLU A 173 17.14 2.03 22.90
N GLU A 174 17.48 1.07 22.06
CA GLU A 174 16.69 0.76 20.86
C GLU A 174 15.30 0.24 21.25
N ALA A 175 14.28 0.74 20.59
CA ALA A 175 12.92 0.29 20.72
C ALA A 175 12.46 -0.44 19.47
N TYR A 176 11.70 -1.51 19.66
CA TYR A 176 11.08 -2.26 18.59
C TYR A 176 9.58 -2.38 18.81
N TYR A 177 8.81 -1.90 17.85
CA TYR A 177 7.35 -1.91 17.89
C TYR A 177 6.82 -2.70 16.68
N PRO A 178 6.68 -4.04 16.81
CA PRO A 178 6.36 -4.92 15.68
C PRO A 178 5.01 -4.65 15.03
N GLU A 179 4.08 -4.04 15.75
CA GLU A 179 2.74 -3.70 15.27
C GLU A 179 2.72 -2.41 14.45
N SER A 180 3.72 -1.56 14.63
CA SER A 180 3.86 -0.27 13.95
C SER A 180 4.73 -0.40 12.71
N CYS A 181 4.37 0.31 11.65
CA CYS A 181 5.23 0.44 10.48
C CYS A 181 6.50 1.23 10.84
N PRO A 182 7.66 0.96 10.21
CA PRO A 182 8.90 1.66 10.51
C PRO A 182 8.82 3.15 10.14
N VAL A 183 9.46 4.00 10.93
CA VAL A 183 9.47 5.46 10.75
C VAL A 183 9.93 5.86 9.34
N ALA A 184 10.96 5.19 8.84
CA ALA A 184 11.46 5.37 7.49
C ALA A 184 12.00 4.04 6.95
N SER A 185 11.99 3.90 5.63
CA SER A 185 12.56 2.75 4.94
C SER A 185 13.20 3.17 3.62
N SER A 186 14.24 2.42 3.24
CA SER A 186 14.88 2.52 1.93
C SER A 186 14.81 1.16 1.26
N ILE A 187 14.16 1.09 0.11
CA ILE A 187 13.97 -0.17 -0.61
C ILE A 187 14.62 -0.08 -1.98
N ARG A 188 15.35 -1.12 -2.34
CA ARG A 188 15.97 -1.27 -3.66
C ARG A 188 15.33 -2.45 -4.37
N TYR A 189 14.81 -2.20 -5.56
CA TYR A 189 14.31 -3.22 -6.47
C TYR A 189 15.27 -3.35 -7.65
N LYS A 190 15.61 -4.57 -8.02
CA LYS A 190 16.28 -4.85 -9.29
C LYS A 190 15.30 -5.50 -10.25
N PHE A 191 15.35 -5.08 -11.49
CA PHE A 191 14.56 -5.63 -12.58
C PHE A 191 15.48 -6.20 -13.66
N LYS A 192 14.97 -7.11 -14.46
CA LYS A 192 15.73 -7.60 -15.62
C LYS A 192 15.99 -6.45 -16.57
N LYS A 193 17.20 -6.39 -17.10
CA LYS A 193 17.50 -5.52 -18.23
C LYS A 193 16.67 -5.96 -19.43
N LYS A 194 16.01 -5.04 -20.09
CA LYS A 194 15.29 -5.28 -21.35
C LYS A 194 16.25 -5.19 -22.50
#